data_74620f9008de25369d5c9278a83c6b68
#
_entry.id   74620f9008de25369d5c9278a83c6b68
#
_cell.length_a   1.000
_cell.length_b   1.000
_cell.length_c   1.000
_cell.angle_alpha   90.00
_cell.angle_beta   90.00
_cell.angle_gamma   90.00
#
_symmetry.space_group_name_H-M   'P 1'
#
loop_
_entity.id
_entity.type
_entity.pdbx_description
1 polymer ?
#
loop_
_entity_poly.entity_id
_entity_poly.type
_entity_poly.pdbx_seq_one_letter_code
_entity_poly.pdbx_strand_id
1 'polypeptide(L)'
;NLHILAEDIKERLGVFSFYVDNIHHNLITILLNDRFGIQLRGGCSCAGTYGHFLLDVDFKLSKEITDRIDSGDLSMKPGWIRLSLHPTMTDDELLEIIGAINQTVENIEEWKKDYCYDKHTNEFHHIGFPDEVKKEYTHWFKLSL
;
A
#
# COMPACT_ATOMS: atom_id res chain seq x y z
N ASN A 1 -11.37 0.91 11.87
CA ASN A 1 -10.21 1.68 11.41
C ASN A 1 -9.93 1.58 9.90
N LEU A 2 -10.63 0.71 9.14
CA LEU A 2 -10.52 0.62 7.68
C LEU A 2 -11.65 1.40 7.03
N HIS A 3 -11.31 2.24 6.04
CA HIS A 3 -12.23 3.09 5.31
C HIS A 3 -12.16 2.80 3.82
N ILE A 4 -13.30 2.57 3.20
CA ILE A 4 -13.40 2.38 1.75
C ILE A 4 -13.78 3.71 1.12
N LEU A 5 -12.99 4.16 0.14
CA LEU A 5 -13.29 5.38 -0.59
C LEU A 5 -14.55 5.20 -1.45
N ALA A 6 -15.45 6.18 -1.40
CA ALA A 6 -16.74 6.17 -2.07
C ALA A 6 -17.58 4.90 -1.73
N GLU A 7 -17.69 4.54 -0.46
CA GLU A 7 -18.36 3.33 0.02
C GLU A 7 -19.88 3.32 -0.26
N ASP A 8 -20.48 4.48 -0.43
CA ASP A 8 -21.88 4.69 -0.78
C ASP A 8 -22.22 4.27 -2.22
N ILE A 9 -21.22 4.25 -3.12
CA ILE A 9 -21.40 3.87 -4.53
C ILE A 9 -21.37 2.35 -4.64
N LYS A 10 -22.54 1.74 -4.85
CA LYS A 10 -22.67 0.28 -4.95
C LYS A 10 -22.41 -0.25 -6.37
N GLU A 11 -22.84 0.50 -7.39
CA GLU A 11 -22.60 0.14 -8.79
C GLU A 11 -21.21 0.63 -9.22
N ARG A 12 -20.23 -0.28 -9.15
CA ARG A 12 -18.83 0.01 -9.50
C ARG A 12 -18.17 -1.18 -10.22
N LEU A 13 -17.08 -0.90 -10.89
CA LEU A 13 -16.17 -1.93 -11.35
C LEU A 13 -15.54 -2.65 -10.13
N GLY A 14 -14.98 -3.82 -10.34
CA GLY A 14 -14.27 -4.59 -9.30
C GLY A 14 -12.98 -3.91 -8.81
N VAL A 15 -13.02 -2.59 -8.62
CA VAL A 15 -11.89 -1.79 -8.11
C VAL A 15 -12.31 -1.09 -6.83
N PHE A 16 -11.57 -1.37 -5.76
CA PHE A 16 -11.79 -0.80 -4.45
C PHE A 16 -10.54 -0.05 -3.99
N SER A 17 -10.75 1.13 -3.44
CA SER A 17 -9.70 1.92 -2.81
C SER A 17 -10.00 2.07 -1.34
N PHE A 18 -9.03 1.81 -0.48
CA PHE A 18 -9.21 1.89 0.97
C PHE A 18 -7.95 2.38 1.67
N TYR A 19 -8.10 2.85 2.88
CA TYR A 19 -6.99 3.18 3.78
C TYR A 19 -7.32 2.73 5.19
N VAL A 20 -6.30 2.70 6.05
CA VAL A 20 -6.43 2.36 7.47
C VAL A 20 -5.87 3.53 8.27
N ASP A 21 -6.60 3.96 9.29
CA ASP A 21 -6.21 5.10 10.12
C ASP A 21 -4.81 4.92 10.72
N ASN A 22 -3.98 5.94 10.58
CA ASN A 22 -2.63 6.02 11.13
C ASN A 22 -1.66 4.92 10.64
N ILE A 23 -2.02 4.21 9.58
CA ILE A 23 -1.17 3.18 8.97
C ILE A 23 -0.76 3.60 7.57
N HIS A 24 0.54 3.53 7.32
CA HIS A 24 1.09 3.84 6.01
C HIS A 24 0.63 2.80 4.97
N HIS A 25 0.07 3.25 3.85
CA HIS A 25 -0.50 2.39 2.81
C HIS A 25 0.49 1.35 2.26
N ASN A 26 1.77 1.71 2.11
CA ASN A 26 2.78 0.78 1.63
C ASN A 26 3.10 -0.35 2.62
N LEU A 27 2.93 -0.12 3.93
CA LEU A 27 3.08 -1.19 4.93
C LEU A 27 2.02 -2.27 4.73
N ILE A 28 0.76 -1.89 4.55
CA ILE A 28 -0.32 -2.87 4.30
C ILE A 28 -0.08 -3.60 2.99
N THR A 29 0.34 -2.88 1.94
CA THR A 29 0.62 -3.46 0.63
C THR A 29 1.71 -4.55 0.72
N ILE A 30 2.82 -4.27 1.41
CA ILE A 30 3.89 -5.26 1.54
C ILE A 30 3.51 -6.43 2.45
N LEU A 31 2.78 -6.17 3.54
CA LEU A 31 2.31 -7.23 4.43
C LEU A 31 1.38 -8.22 3.70
N LEU A 32 0.45 -7.71 2.88
CA LEU A 32 -0.44 -8.54 2.09
C LEU A 32 0.32 -9.35 1.02
N ASN A 33 1.32 -8.74 0.40
CA ASN A 33 2.17 -9.44 -0.54
C ASN A 33 2.99 -10.55 0.13
N ASP A 34 3.71 -10.23 1.20
CA ASP A 34 4.68 -11.14 1.79
C ASP A 34 4.05 -12.30 2.57
N ARG A 35 2.88 -12.06 3.19
CA ARG A 35 2.20 -13.06 4.02
C ARG A 35 1.15 -13.87 3.28
N PHE A 36 0.52 -13.28 2.26
CA PHE A 36 -0.63 -13.89 1.59
C PHE A 36 -0.46 -13.99 0.06
N GLY A 37 0.63 -13.44 -0.50
CA GLY A 37 0.83 -13.41 -1.96
C GLY A 37 -0.13 -12.48 -2.71
N ILE A 38 -0.81 -11.57 -1.99
CA ILE A 38 -1.80 -10.66 -2.57
C ILE A 38 -1.11 -9.38 -3.02
N GLN A 39 -1.05 -9.16 -4.32
CA GLN A 39 -0.43 -7.96 -4.89
C GLN A 39 -1.44 -6.83 -5.03
N LEU A 40 -1.15 -5.72 -4.37
CA LEU A 40 -1.95 -4.50 -4.35
C LEU A 40 -1.11 -3.31 -4.77
N ARG A 41 -1.77 -2.20 -5.05
CA ARG A 41 -1.10 -0.94 -5.35
C ARG A 41 -1.36 0.08 -4.25
N GLY A 42 -0.29 0.59 -3.62
CA GLY A 42 -0.33 1.71 -2.68
C GLY A 42 0.00 3.05 -3.34
N GLY A 43 -0.47 4.15 -2.73
CA GLY A 43 -0.15 5.51 -3.13
C GLY A 43 -1.33 6.33 -3.64
N CYS A 44 -1.07 7.57 -4.06
CA CYS A 44 -2.10 8.51 -4.52
C CYS A 44 -2.50 8.34 -6.01
N SER A 45 -2.02 7.32 -6.69
CA SER A 45 -2.37 7.00 -8.09
C SER A 45 -2.25 8.18 -9.08
N CYS A 46 -1.24 9.05 -8.89
CA CYS A 46 -1.02 10.28 -9.68
C CYS A 46 -2.14 11.34 -9.54
N ALA A 47 -2.96 11.26 -8.50
CA ALA A 47 -4.09 12.15 -8.24
C ALA A 47 -3.81 13.06 -7.02
N GLY A 48 -2.64 13.73 -6.99
CA GLY A 48 -2.15 14.51 -5.84
C GLY A 48 -3.20 15.42 -5.22
N THR A 49 -3.68 16.43 -5.95
CA THR A 49 -4.69 17.37 -5.46
C THR A 49 -6.02 16.68 -5.11
N TYR A 50 -6.45 15.75 -5.97
CA TYR A 50 -7.68 14.97 -5.70
C TYR A 50 -7.50 14.04 -4.51
N GLY A 51 -6.29 13.50 -4.32
CA GLY A 51 -5.94 12.71 -3.14
C GLY A 51 -6.04 13.50 -1.84
N HIS A 52 -5.63 14.78 -1.84
CA HIS A 52 -5.81 15.66 -0.69
C HIS A 52 -7.29 15.89 -0.36
N PHE A 53 -8.13 16.04 -1.39
CA PHE A 53 -9.57 16.14 -1.20
C PHE A 53 -10.19 14.85 -0.63
N LEU A 54 -9.82 13.69 -1.18
CA LEU A 54 -10.34 12.38 -0.73
C LEU A 54 -9.94 12.02 0.71
N LEU A 55 -8.78 12.50 1.16
CA LEU A 55 -8.23 12.23 2.50
C LEU A 55 -8.41 13.40 3.46
N ASP A 56 -9.23 14.38 3.08
CA ASP A 56 -9.54 15.58 3.88
C ASP A 56 -8.28 16.33 4.36
N VAL A 57 -7.28 16.45 3.47
CA VAL A 57 -6.03 17.15 3.74
C VAL A 57 -6.24 18.64 3.54
N ASP A 58 -6.20 19.42 4.60
CA ASP A 58 -6.33 20.87 4.54
C ASP A 58 -5.11 21.55 3.88
N PHE A 59 -5.22 22.83 3.58
CA PHE A 59 -4.17 23.59 2.89
C PHE A 59 -2.87 23.66 3.70
N LYS A 60 -2.95 23.76 5.03
CA LYS A 60 -1.77 23.83 5.90
C LYS A 60 -1.00 22.52 5.91
N LEU A 61 -1.72 21.43 6.09
CA LEU A 61 -1.14 20.07 6.06
C LEU A 61 -0.61 19.74 4.66
N SER A 62 -1.34 20.13 3.60
CA SER A 62 -0.89 19.97 2.21
C SER A 62 0.46 20.65 1.96
N LYS A 63 0.66 21.88 2.50
CA LYS A 63 1.92 22.59 2.39
C LYS A 63 3.04 21.88 3.15
N GLU A 64 2.78 21.44 4.38
CA GLU A 64 3.77 20.69 5.18
C GLU A 64 4.21 19.39 4.46
N ILE A 65 3.26 18.65 3.89
CA ILE A 65 3.54 17.44 3.10
C ILE A 65 4.44 17.80 1.91
N THR A 66 4.12 18.85 1.17
CA THR A 66 4.92 19.27 0.01
C THR A 66 6.33 19.66 0.42
N ASP A 67 6.49 20.49 1.45
CA ASP A 67 7.80 20.91 1.95
C ASP A 67 8.66 19.70 2.38
N ARG A 68 8.07 18.67 2.98
CA ARG A 68 8.76 17.42 3.32
C ARG A 68 9.17 16.63 2.08
N ILE A 69 8.26 16.46 1.11
CA ILE A 69 8.55 15.77 -0.15
C ILE A 69 9.72 16.46 -0.88
N ASP A 70 9.73 17.79 -0.94
CA ASP A 70 10.80 18.57 -1.57
C ASP A 70 12.14 18.41 -0.84
N SER A 71 12.11 18.13 0.46
CA SER A 71 13.31 17.79 1.25
C SER A 71 13.74 16.32 1.14
N GLY A 72 13.03 15.50 0.36
CA GLY A 72 13.30 14.06 0.19
C GLY A 72 12.71 13.17 1.28
N ASP A 73 11.80 13.68 2.11
CA ASP A 73 11.09 12.92 3.13
C ASP A 73 9.67 12.59 2.64
N LEU A 74 9.45 11.34 2.24
CA LEU A 74 8.17 10.85 1.72
C LEU A 74 7.26 10.24 2.80
N SER A 75 7.63 10.32 4.08
CA SER A 75 6.92 9.65 5.18
C SER A 75 5.48 10.13 5.37
N MET A 76 5.20 11.38 5.04
CA MET A 76 3.85 11.96 5.11
C MET A 76 3.11 11.97 3.76
N LYS A 77 3.68 11.35 2.73
CA LYS A 77 3.03 11.30 1.41
C LYS A 77 1.69 10.58 1.51
N PRO A 78 0.57 11.27 1.24
CA PRO A 78 -0.74 10.67 1.36
C PRO A 78 -0.94 9.58 0.30
N GLY A 79 -1.77 8.61 0.63
CA GLY A 79 -2.10 7.54 -0.30
C GLY A 79 -3.13 6.58 0.27
N TRP A 80 -3.63 5.75 -0.61
CA TRP A 80 -4.57 4.67 -0.30
C TRP A 80 -4.10 3.37 -0.96
N ILE A 81 -4.76 2.29 -0.63
CA ILE A 81 -4.52 0.98 -1.22
C ILE A 81 -5.59 0.73 -2.27
N ARG A 82 -5.20 0.28 -3.44
CA ARG A 82 -6.13 -0.11 -4.51
C ARG A 82 -6.10 -1.63 -4.71
N LEU A 83 -7.24 -2.25 -4.47
CA LEU A 83 -7.56 -3.62 -4.80
C LEU A 83 -8.31 -3.66 -6.13
N SER A 84 -7.86 -4.51 -7.05
CA SER A 84 -8.56 -4.76 -8.31
C SER A 84 -8.94 -6.23 -8.38
N LEU A 85 -10.23 -6.51 -8.47
CA LEU A 85 -10.80 -7.84 -8.59
C LEU A 85 -11.07 -8.15 -10.06
N HIS A 86 -10.74 -9.35 -10.49
CA HIS A 86 -11.04 -9.80 -11.83
C HIS A 86 -12.39 -10.53 -11.88
N PRO A 87 -13.20 -10.36 -12.92
CA PRO A 87 -14.53 -11.00 -13.03
C PRO A 87 -14.50 -12.54 -13.04
N THR A 88 -13.35 -13.16 -13.25
CA THR A 88 -13.18 -14.62 -13.20
C THR A 88 -12.78 -15.14 -11.83
N MET A 89 -12.57 -14.26 -10.84
CA MET A 89 -12.34 -14.69 -9.47
C MET A 89 -13.57 -15.37 -8.90
N THR A 90 -13.34 -16.42 -8.12
CA THR A 90 -14.39 -17.13 -7.40
C THR A 90 -14.74 -16.39 -6.10
N ASP A 91 -15.90 -16.73 -5.54
CA ASP A 91 -16.31 -16.19 -4.23
C ASP A 91 -15.35 -16.64 -3.11
N ASP A 92 -14.79 -17.83 -3.19
CA ASP A 92 -13.81 -18.33 -2.22
C ASP A 92 -12.53 -17.51 -2.26
N GLU A 93 -11.97 -17.21 -3.47
CA GLU A 93 -10.81 -16.33 -3.61
C GLU A 93 -11.08 -14.92 -3.07
N LEU A 94 -12.28 -14.40 -3.29
CA LEU A 94 -12.68 -13.09 -2.73
C LEU A 94 -12.73 -13.13 -1.20
N LEU A 95 -13.27 -14.19 -0.61
CA LEU A 95 -13.34 -14.35 0.85
C LEU A 95 -11.95 -14.50 1.45
N GLU A 96 -11.02 -15.20 0.77
CA GLU A 96 -9.62 -15.28 1.18
C GLU A 96 -8.94 -13.91 1.20
N ILE A 97 -9.15 -13.09 0.16
CA ILE A 97 -8.62 -11.72 0.09
C ILE A 97 -9.16 -10.85 1.24
N ILE A 98 -10.46 -10.91 1.50
CA ILE A 98 -11.10 -10.17 2.60
C ILE A 98 -10.54 -10.65 3.95
N GLY A 99 -10.40 -11.96 4.13
CA GLY A 99 -9.80 -12.56 5.32
C GLY A 99 -8.36 -12.11 5.55
N ALA A 100 -7.56 -12.05 4.50
CA ALA A 100 -6.17 -11.58 4.55
C ALA A 100 -6.08 -10.09 4.94
N ILE A 101 -6.96 -9.24 4.38
CA ILE A 101 -7.01 -7.82 4.74
C ILE A 101 -7.37 -7.65 6.21
N ASN A 102 -8.40 -8.36 6.70
CA ASN A 102 -8.81 -8.28 8.10
C ASN A 102 -7.69 -8.74 9.04
N GLN A 103 -7.06 -9.89 8.76
CA GLN A 103 -5.93 -10.38 9.54
C GLN A 103 -4.76 -9.40 9.55
N THR A 104 -4.48 -8.75 8.42
CA THR A 104 -3.42 -7.73 8.33
C THR A 104 -3.73 -6.55 9.23
N VAL A 105 -4.96 -6.04 9.21
CA VAL A 105 -5.37 -4.89 10.05
C VAL A 105 -5.36 -5.25 11.53
N GLU A 106 -5.81 -6.45 11.89
CA GLU A 106 -5.84 -6.93 13.28
C GLU A 106 -4.44 -7.12 13.88
N ASN A 107 -3.49 -7.60 13.08
CA ASN A 107 -2.16 -7.96 13.54
C ASN A 107 -1.07 -6.93 13.18
N ILE A 108 -1.43 -5.79 12.63
CA ILE A 108 -0.48 -4.84 12.05
C ILE A 108 0.56 -4.34 13.05
N GLU A 109 0.18 -4.12 14.30
CA GLU A 109 1.07 -3.66 15.37
C GLU A 109 2.16 -4.68 15.72
N GLU A 110 1.88 -5.97 15.52
CA GLU A 110 2.86 -7.02 15.70
C GLU A 110 3.72 -7.20 14.45
N TRP A 111 3.08 -7.31 13.29
CA TRP A 111 3.77 -7.62 12.04
C TRP A 111 4.65 -6.48 11.53
N LYS A 112 4.30 -5.23 11.80
CA LYS A 112 5.14 -4.08 11.41
C LYS A 112 6.54 -4.09 12.04
N LYS A 113 6.73 -4.82 13.16
CA LYS A 113 8.03 -4.93 13.84
C LYS A 113 9.08 -5.64 12.99
N ASP A 114 8.65 -6.46 12.03
CA ASP A 114 9.52 -7.18 11.11
C ASP A 114 9.98 -6.32 9.93
N TYR A 115 9.53 -5.05 9.85
CA TYR A 115 9.79 -4.17 8.72
C TYR A 115 10.45 -2.86 9.15
N CYS A 116 11.39 -2.38 8.35
CA CYS A 116 11.91 -1.03 8.44
C CYS A 116 11.42 -0.18 7.26
N TYR A 117 11.20 1.12 7.53
CA TYR A 117 10.73 2.08 6.55
C TYR A 117 11.88 2.96 6.05
N ASP A 118 12.00 3.09 4.74
CA ASP A 118 12.89 4.06 4.10
C ASP A 118 12.07 5.26 3.60
N LYS A 119 12.28 6.41 4.23
CA LYS A 119 11.57 7.64 3.90
C LYS A 119 11.95 8.26 2.55
N HIS A 120 13.11 7.90 1.99
CA HIS A 120 13.57 8.42 0.71
C HIS A 120 12.99 7.66 -0.48
N THR A 121 12.84 6.34 -0.34
CA THR A 121 12.21 5.50 -1.37
C THR A 121 10.71 5.34 -1.16
N ASN A 122 10.21 5.67 0.05
CA ASN A 122 8.82 5.43 0.48
C ASN A 122 8.48 3.94 0.55
N GLU A 123 9.42 3.10 0.89
CA GLU A 123 9.27 1.65 0.89
C GLU A 123 9.51 1.06 2.28
N PHE A 124 8.86 -0.08 2.52
CA PHE A 124 9.12 -0.93 3.68
C PHE A 124 9.94 -2.14 3.25
N HIS A 125 10.90 -2.53 4.08
CA HIS A 125 11.77 -3.68 3.84
C HIS A 125 11.70 -4.61 5.04
N HIS A 126 11.52 -5.91 4.79
CA HIS A 126 11.58 -6.91 5.85
C HIS A 126 13.00 -7.01 6.41
N ILE A 127 13.17 -6.88 7.72
CA ILE A 127 14.48 -6.80 8.40
C ILE A 127 15.29 -8.09 8.21
N GLY A 128 14.62 -9.24 8.17
CA GLY A 128 15.23 -10.55 8.00
C GLY A 128 15.43 -10.98 6.54
N PHE A 129 15.19 -10.09 5.55
CA PHE A 129 15.36 -10.46 4.14
C PHE A 129 16.82 -10.25 3.73
N PRO A 130 17.59 -11.32 3.41
CA PRO A 130 19.01 -11.20 3.11
C PRO A 130 19.25 -10.41 1.82
N ASP A 131 20.20 -9.46 1.84
CA ASP A 131 20.61 -8.70 0.65
C ASP A 131 21.17 -9.62 -0.47
N GLU A 132 21.58 -10.82 -0.12
CA GLU A 132 22.05 -11.84 -1.06
C GLU A 132 20.95 -12.29 -2.01
N VAL A 133 19.72 -12.42 -1.53
CA VAL A 133 18.56 -12.78 -2.36
C VAL A 133 18.26 -11.68 -3.37
N LYS A 134 18.38 -10.40 -2.99
CA LYS A 134 18.23 -9.28 -3.94
C LYS A 134 19.25 -9.33 -5.08
N LYS A 135 20.48 -9.80 -4.81
CA LYS A 135 21.52 -9.94 -5.84
C LYS A 135 21.24 -11.07 -6.80
N GLU A 136 20.61 -12.15 -6.34
CA GLU A 136 20.28 -13.31 -7.16
C GLU A 136 19.28 -12.96 -8.26
N TYR A 137 18.24 -12.17 -7.96
CA TYR A 137 17.24 -11.73 -8.96
C TYR A 137 17.84 -10.89 -10.08
N THR A 138 18.91 -10.14 -9.85
CA THR A 138 19.55 -9.33 -10.89
C THR A 138 20.20 -10.16 -11.99
N HIS A 139 20.46 -11.45 -11.75
CA HIS A 139 21.01 -12.36 -12.75
C HIS A 139 19.96 -12.99 -13.64
N TRP A 140 18.71 -13.11 -13.16
CA TRP A 140 17.62 -13.73 -13.93
C TRP A 140 17.20 -12.95 -15.16
N PHE A 141 17.43 -11.64 -15.16
CA PHE A 141 17.05 -10.74 -16.25
C PHE A 141 18.22 -10.29 -17.12
N LYS A 142 19.41 -10.88 -16.95
CA LYS A 142 20.54 -10.63 -17.86
C LYS A 142 20.33 -11.42 -19.15
N LEU A 143 19.91 -10.71 -20.20
CA LEU A 143 19.94 -11.26 -21.56
C LEU A 143 21.41 -11.43 -21.95
N SER A 144 21.82 -12.66 -22.26
CA SER A 144 23.08 -12.93 -22.97
C SER A 144 22.86 -12.50 -24.42
N LEU A 145 23.34 -11.32 -24.78
CA LEU A 145 23.44 -10.88 -26.18
C LEU A 145 24.67 -11.48 -26.81
#